data_04157db8ed5931aeff562b776fe8f9b8
#
_entry.id   04157db8ed5931aeff562b776fe8f9b8
#
_cell.length_a   1.000
_cell.length_b   1.000
_cell.length_c   1.000
_cell.angle_alpha   90.00
_cell.angle_beta   90.00
_cell.angle_gamma   90.00
#
_symmetry.space_group_name_H-M   'P 1'
#
loop_
_entity.id
_entity.type
_entity.pdbx_description
1 polymer ?
#
loop_
_entity_poly.entity_id
_entity_poly.type
_entity_poly.pdbx_seq_one_letter_code
_entity_poly.pdbx_strand_id
1 'polypeptide(L)'
;MNTEISHLTSNAAALLAETDAQRIRAIRSRRWLVYPRAKQVLERLNQLLDHPRGTRMPSLAIYGDSGMGKTMIMKRFRDQHPPSFSSLTGKLKTPVLAMEMTSRPGERRFYAELLTLLGAPQRPRADIAQMEQAAMRIMEAIGVQVLVIDEV
;
A
#
# COMPACT_ATOMS: atom_id res chain seq x y z
N MET A 1 -36.22 5.30 26.93
CA MET A 1 -35.28 6.44 26.95
C MET A 1 -34.29 6.24 25.81
N ASN A 2 -34.55 6.88 24.66
CA ASN A 2 -33.57 6.91 23.56
C ASN A 2 -32.50 7.91 23.92
N THR A 3 -31.41 7.45 24.45
CA THR A 3 -30.22 8.30 24.61
C THR A 3 -29.67 8.52 23.20
N GLU A 4 -29.89 9.68 22.62
CA GLU A 4 -29.31 10.07 21.34
C GLU A 4 -27.78 9.99 21.47
N ILE A 5 -27.19 8.96 20.87
CA ILE A 5 -25.75 8.73 20.87
C ILE A 5 -25.16 9.49 19.67
N SER A 6 -25.48 10.79 19.60
CA SER A 6 -25.13 11.68 18.46
C SER A 6 -23.63 11.89 18.29
N HIS A 7 -22.81 11.58 19.31
CA HIS A 7 -21.34 11.71 19.28
C HIS A 7 -20.62 10.47 18.73
N LEU A 8 -21.34 9.36 18.52
CA LEU A 8 -20.75 8.14 17.99
C LEU A 8 -20.98 8.02 16.47
N THR A 9 -19.99 7.46 15.79
CA THR A 9 -20.19 7.01 14.41
C THR A 9 -21.18 5.83 14.38
N SER A 10 -21.88 5.63 13.26
CA SER A 10 -22.82 4.50 13.09
C SER A 10 -22.20 3.14 13.45
N ASN A 11 -20.94 2.91 13.06
CA ASN A 11 -20.23 1.69 13.42
C ASN A 11 -19.95 1.57 14.91
N ALA A 12 -19.64 2.68 15.59
CA ALA A 12 -19.41 2.68 17.04
C ALA A 12 -20.72 2.49 17.81
N ALA A 13 -21.82 3.06 17.33
CA ALA A 13 -23.14 2.87 17.91
C ALA A 13 -23.62 1.41 17.80
N ALA A 14 -23.39 0.75 16.67
CA ALA A 14 -23.71 -0.66 16.50
C ALA A 14 -22.99 -1.58 17.51
N LEU A 15 -21.75 -1.22 17.87
CA LEU A 15 -20.98 -2.00 18.87
C LEU A 15 -21.54 -1.92 20.31
N LEU A 16 -22.42 -0.97 20.61
CA LEU A 16 -23.04 -0.91 21.93
C LEU A 16 -24.01 -2.07 22.18
N ALA A 17 -24.60 -2.63 21.13
CA ALA A 17 -25.50 -3.79 21.20
C ALA A 17 -24.74 -5.13 21.26
N GLU A 18 -23.42 -5.13 21.04
CA GLU A 18 -22.60 -6.32 20.99
C GLU A 18 -22.11 -6.74 22.39
N THR A 19 -21.68 -8.00 22.50
CA THR A 19 -21.09 -8.54 23.73
C THR A 19 -19.76 -7.86 24.07
N ASP A 20 -19.36 -7.88 25.34
CA ASP A 20 -18.10 -7.30 25.80
C ASP A 20 -16.89 -7.89 25.08
N ALA A 21 -16.89 -9.19 24.77
CA ALA A 21 -15.84 -9.84 24.02
C ALA A 21 -15.70 -9.26 22.59
N GLN A 22 -16.83 -9.02 21.92
CA GLN A 22 -16.87 -8.39 20.59
C GLN A 22 -16.44 -6.93 20.65
N ARG A 23 -16.86 -6.19 21.64
CA ARG A 23 -16.45 -4.80 21.89
C ARG A 23 -14.94 -4.67 22.13
N ILE A 24 -14.37 -5.54 22.98
CA ILE A 24 -12.93 -5.60 23.24
C ILE A 24 -12.17 -5.95 21.94
N ARG A 25 -12.66 -6.92 21.16
CA ARG A 25 -12.06 -7.28 19.88
C ARG A 25 -12.08 -6.11 18.89
N ALA A 26 -13.17 -5.37 18.83
CA ALA A 26 -13.31 -4.19 17.99
C ALA A 26 -12.36 -3.06 18.42
N ILE A 27 -12.16 -2.85 19.73
CA ILE A 27 -11.22 -1.85 20.26
C ILE A 27 -9.77 -2.22 19.90
N ARG A 28 -9.42 -3.51 19.94
CA ARG A 28 -8.08 -4.01 19.57
C ARG A 28 -7.84 -4.07 18.07
N SER A 29 -8.89 -3.95 17.25
CA SER A 29 -8.75 -3.95 15.79
C SER A 29 -8.07 -2.66 15.32
N ARG A 30 -7.30 -2.79 14.23
CA ARG A 30 -6.69 -1.62 13.61
C ARG A 30 -7.78 -0.70 13.04
N ARG A 31 -7.72 0.58 13.39
CA ARG A 31 -8.63 1.60 12.88
C ARG A 31 -7.85 2.65 12.11
N TRP A 32 -8.39 3.05 10.99
CA TRP A 32 -7.90 4.21 10.28
C TRP A 32 -8.50 5.48 10.90
N LEU A 33 -7.64 6.32 11.45
CA LEU A 33 -8.01 7.65 11.93
C LEU A 33 -7.61 8.68 10.86
N VAL A 34 -8.59 9.45 10.40
CA VAL A 34 -8.33 10.52 9.44
C VAL A 34 -7.84 11.75 10.21
N TYR A 35 -6.64 12.21 9.90
CA TYR A 35 -6.09 13.47 10.39
C TYR A 35 -5.57 14.30 9.19
N PRO A 36 -5.53 15.65 9.32
CA PRO A 36 -5.29 16.52 8.16
C PRO A 36 -4.03 16.17 7.38
N ARG A 37 -2.93 15.85 8.07
CA ARG A 37 -1.66 15.48 7.43
C ARG A 37 -1.75 14.18 6.63
N ALA A 38 -2.41 13.17 7.18
CA ALA A 38 -2.61 11.90 6.47
C ALA A 38 -3.48 12.09 5.22
N LYS A 39 -4.51 12.94 5.30
CA LYS A 39 -5.33 13.29 4.14
C LYS A 39 -4.50 13.94 3.04
N GLN A 40 -3.68 14.95 3.37
CA GLN A 40 -2.79 15.62 2.42
C GLN A 40 -1.81 14.65 1.75
N VAL A 41 -1.23 13.71 2.52
CA VAL A 41 -0.31 12.71 1.95
C VAL A 41 -1.06 11.76 1.01
N LEU A 42 -2.25 11.28 1.37
CA LEU A 42 -3.07 10.44 0.48
C LEU A 42 -3.47 11.18 -0.80
N GLU A 43 -3.81 12.45 -0.72
CA GLU A 43 -4.11 13.28 -1.90
C GLU A 43 -2.91 13.37 -2.84
N ARG A 44 -1.70 13.58 -2.31
CA ARG A 44 -0.46 13.59 -3.10
C ARG A 44 -0.14 12.23 -3.72
N LEU A 45 -0.37 11.14 -2.99
CA LEU A 45 -0.20 9.78 -3.53
C LEU A 45 -1.19 9.49 -4.67
N ASN A 46 -2.44 9.95 -4.56
CA ASN A 46 -3.41 9.85 -5.64
C ASN A 46 -2.99 10.69 -6.86
N GLN A 47 -2.44 11.89 -6.66
CA GLN A 47 -1.88 12.68 -7.76
C GLN A 47 -0.73 11.97 -8.48
N LEU A 48 0.12 11.21 -7.76
CA LEU A 48 1.14 10.38 -8.40
C LEU A 48 0.52 9.25 -9.24
N LEU A 49 -0.55 8.63 -8.74
CA LEU A 49 -1.24 7.55 -9.45
C LEU A 49 -1.88 8.05 -10.75
N ASP A 50 -2.45 9.26 -10.72
CA ASP A 50 -3.11 9.90 -11.87
C ASP A 50 -2.12 10.62 -12.81
N HIS A 51 -0.83 10.65 -12.44
CA HIS A 51 0.17 11.35 -13.24
C HIS A 51 0.36 10.68 -14.61
N PRO A 52 0.32 11.44 -15.71
CA PRO A 52 0.55 10.89 -17.04
C PRO A 52 1.98 10.35 -17.18
N ARG A 53 2.12 9.22 -17.85
CA ARG A 53 3.44 8.60 -18.08
C ARG A 53 4.33 9.54 -18.90
N GLY A 54 5.53 9.75 -18.41
CA GLY A 54 6.53 10.62 -19.03
C GLY A 54 7.95 10.11 -18.80
N THR A 55 8.92 10.80 -19.38
CA THR A 55 10.35 10.42 -19.28
C THR A 55 10.88 10.54 -17.85
N ARG A 56 10.35 11.49 -17.07
CA ARG A 56 10.70 11.70 -15.66
C ARG A 56 9.44 11.57 -14.83
N MET A 57 9.31 10.45 -14.12
CA MET A 57 8.20 10.23 -13.22
C MET A 57 8.44 10.92 -11.88
N PRO A 58 7.44 11.60 -11.32
CA PRO A 58 7.56 12.21 -10.00
C PRO A 58 7.70 11.13 -8.91
N SER A 59 8.36 11.51 -7.82
CA SER A 59 8.47 10.68 -6.61
C SER A 59 8.04 11.49 -5.38
N LEU A 60 7.62 10.80 -4.34
CA LEU A 60 7.23 11.38 -3.05
C LEU A 60 7.97 10.66 -1.93
N ALA A 61 8.73 11.41 -1.14
CA ALA A 61 9.32 10.91 0.10
C ALA A 61 8.43 11.29 1.29
N ILE A 62 8.09 10.30 2.12
CA ILE A 62 7.32 10.47 3.35
C ILE A 62 8.25 10.19 4.52
N TYR A 63 8.63 11.21 5.25
CA TYR A 63 9.53 11.13 6.40
C TYR A 63 8.86 11.67 7.68
N GLY A 64 9.38 11.26 8.81
CA GLY A 64 8.90 11.61 10.15
C GLY A 64 9.30 10.56 11.17
N ASP A 65 9.08 10.85 12.44
CA ASP A 65 9.46 9.98 13.55
C ASP A 65 8.75 8.61 13.51
N SER A 66 9.31 7.65 14.23
CA SER A 66 8.69 6.34 14.37
C SER A 66 7.30 6.48 15.04
N GLY A 67 6.35 5.65 14.65
CA GLY A 67 5.00 5.70 15.21
C GLY A 67 4.07 6.78 14.63
N MET A 68 4.55 7.66 13.75
CA MET A 68 3.71 8.72 13.12
C MET A 68 2.71 8.20 12.08
N GLY A 69 2.64 6.90 11.85
CA GLY A 69 1.64 6.29 10.98
C GLY A 69 2.01 6.24 9.49
N LYS A 70 3.29 6.41 9.12
CA LYS A 70 3.75 6.32 7.71
C LYS A 70 3.29 5.03 7.04
N THR A 71 3.60 3.89 7.62
CA THR A 71 3.18 2.56 7.14
C THR A 71 1.66 2.43 7.04
N MET A 72 0.91 3.04 7.96
CA MET A 72 -0.55 3.01 7.92
C MET A 72 -1.11 3.82 6.75
N ILE A 73 -0.49 4.96 6.42
CA ILE A 73 -0.87 5.76 5.24
C ILE A 73 -0.61 4.96 3.96
N MET A 74 0.55 4.33 3.84
CA MET A 74 0.90 3.51 2.67
C MET A 74 -0.01 2.30 2.52
N LYS A 75 -0.31 1.59 3.62
CA LYS A 75 -1.29 0.49 3.61
C LYS A 75 -2.68 1.00 3.20
N ARG A 76 -3.13 2.13 3.72
CA ARG A 76 -4.40 2.74 3.34
C ARG A 76 -4.46 3.08 1.86
N PHE A 77 -3.39 3.68 1.31
CA PHE A 77 -3.30 3.99 -0.11
C PHE A 77 -3.40 2.73 -0.98
N ARG A 78 -2.64 1.68 -0.64
CA ARG A 78 -2.72 0.39 -1.34
C ARG A 78 -4.13 -0.22 -1.28
N ASP A 79 -4.76 -0.20 -0.10
CA ASP A 79 -6.08 -0.80 0.11
C ASP A 79 -7.19 -0.03 -0.63
N GLN A 80 -6.99 1.24 -0.97
CA GLN A 80 -7.87 2.03 -1.83
C GLN A 80 -7.74 1.66 -3.31
N HIS A 81 -6.62 1.04 -3.71
CA HIS A 81 -6.32 0.64 -5.09
C HIS A 81 -6.01 -0.86 -5.18
N PRO A 82 -6.98 -1.73 -4.85
CA PRO A 82 -6.75 -3.17 -4.82
C PRO A 82 -6.45 -3.72 -6.23
N PRO A 83 -5.71 -4.83 -6.31
CA PRO A 83 -5.56 -5.55 -7.55
C PRO A 83 -6.92 -5.96 -8.12
N SER A 84 -7.05 -5.89 -9.44
CA SER A 84 -8.24 -6.30 -10.16
C SER A 84 -7.89 -7.31 -11.25
N PHE A 85 -8.77 -8.29 -11.46
CA PHE A 85 -8.61 -9.29 -12.51
C PHE A 85 -9.76 -9.14 -13.52
N SER A 86 -9.39 -9.02 -14.79
CA SER A 86 -10.36 -8.98 -15.88
C SER A 86 -10.54 -10.38 -16.46
N SER A 87 -11.69 -11.00 -16.23
CA SER A 87 -12.04 -12.29 -16.81
C SER A 87 -12.12 -12.27 -18.34
N LEU A 88 -12.43 -11.13 -18.92
CA LEU A 88 -12.52 -10.95 -20.38
C LEU A 88 -11.14 -10.97 -21.06
N THR A 89 -10.12 -10.43 -20.40
CA THR A 89 -8.77 -10.31 -20.98
C THR A 89 -7.77 -11.26 -20.34
N GLY A 90 -8.13 -11.95 -19.26
CA GLY A 90 -7.23 -12.79 -18.47
C GLY A 90 -6.10 -12.01 -17.77
N LYS A 91 -6.21 -10.67 -17.70
CA LYS A 91 -5.14 -9.81 -17.18
C LYS A 91 -5.37 -9.42 -15.72
N LEU A 92 -4.32 -9.56 -14.92
CA LEU A 92 -4.22 -8.97 -13.59
C LEU A 92 -3.75 -7.52 -13.74
N LYS A 93 -4.40 -6.59 -13.05
CA LYS A 93 -3.98 -5.19 -12.94
C LYS A 93 -3.72 -4.87 -11.47
N THR A 94 -2.50 -4.42 -11.16
CA THR A 94 -2.06 -4.05 -9.80
C THR A 94 -1.52 -2.62 -9.83
N PRO A 95 -2.37 -1.59 -9.71
CA PRO A 95 -1.95 -0.20 -9.88
C PRO A 95 -0.93 0.25 -8.82
N VAL A 96 -1.05 -0.26 -7.60
CA VAL A 96 -0.15 0.06 -6.48
C VAL A 96 0.52 -1.21 -5.98
N LEU A 97 1.83 -1.27 -6.11
CA LEU A 97 2.67 -2.33 -5.54
C LEU A 97 3.39 -1.77 -4.31
N ALA A 98 3.36 -2.50 -3.19
CA ALA A 98 4.02 -2.08 -1.95
C ALA A 98 4.99 -3.15 -1.47
N MET A 99 6.20 -2.74 -1.11
CA MET A 99 7.23 -3.60 -0.53
C MET A 99 7.84 -2.95 0.71
N GLU A 100 8.36 -3.78 1.59
CA GLU A 100 9.16 -3.37 2.75
C GLU A 100 10.62 -3.71 2.44
N MET A 101 11.53 -2.74 2.65
CA MET A 101 12.96 -2.99 2.51
C MET A 101 13.51 -3.62 3.78
N THR A 102 14.46 -4.51 3.62
CA THR A 102 15.14 -5.10 4.77
C THR A 102 16.25 -4.19 5.30
N SER A 103 16.71 -4.46 6.52
CA SER A 103 17.69 -3.66 7.28
C SER A 103 19.06 -3.44 6.61
N ARG A 104 19.34 -4.08 5.48
CA ARG A 104 20.58 -3.90 4.71
C ARG A 104 20.21 -3.62 3.25
N PRO A 105 19.89 -2.37 2.90
CA PRO A 105 19.54 -2.00 1.54
C PRO A 105 20.74 -2.21 0.60
N GLY A 106 20.45 -2.70 -0.60
CA GLY A 106 21.41 -2.90 -1.65
C GLY A 106 20.67 -3.19 -2.95
N GLU A 107 21.20 -2.70 -4.08
CA GLU A 107 20.52 -2.76 -5.37
C GLU A 107 20.11 -4.18 -5.76
N ARG A 108 21.04 -5.14 -5.65
CA ARG A 108 20.75 -6.54 -5.93
C ARG A 108 19.63 -7.11 -5.05
N ARG A 109 19.64 -6.73 -3.77
CA ARG A 109 18.65 -7.20 -2.81
C ARG A 109 17.30 -6.58 -3.09
N PHE A 110 17.27 -5.30 -3.43
CA PHE A 110 16.05 -4.60 -3.84
C PHE A 110 15.35 -5.34 -4.98
N TYR A 111 16.06 -5.62 -6.08
CA TYR A 111 15.47 -6.34 -7.20
C TYR A 111 15.11 -7.78 -6.87
N ALA A 112 15.87 -8.46 -6.00
CA ALA A 112 15.53 -9.81 -5.55
C ALA A 112 14.22 -9.84 -4.77
N GLU A 113 14.03 -8.92 -3.84
CA GLU A 113 12.80 -8.79 -3.05
C GLU A 113 11.61 -8.36 -3.92
N LEU A 114 11.83 -7.42 -4.85
CA LEU A 114 10.82 -6.99 -5.80
C LEU A 114 10.37 -8.14 -6.71
N LEU A 115 11.29 -8.91 -7.26
CA LEU A 115 10.97 -10.09 -8.07
C LEU A 115 10.25 -11.17 -7.26
N THR A 116 10.63 -11.37 -6.00
CA THR A 116 9.92 -12.29 -5.09
C THR A 116 8.48 -11.83 -4.87
N LEU A 117 8.27 -10.53 -4.62
CA LEU A 117 6.94 -9.95 -4.46
C LEU A 117 6.08 -10.10 -5.74
N LEU A 118 6.72 -10.00 -6.90
CA LEU A 118 6.07 -10.17 -8.21
C LEU A 118 5.82 -11.66 -8.56
N GLY A 119 6.22 -12.60 -7.68
CA GLY A 119 6.07 -14.05 -7.93
C GLY A 119 6.99 -14.58 -9.02
N ALA A 120 8.06 -13.85 -9.39
CA ALA A 120 8.97 -14.24 -10.43
C ALA A 120 10.04 -15.22 -9.91
N PRO A 121 10.39 -16.26 -10.68
CA PRO A 121 11.45 -17.18 -10.30
C PRO A 121 12.80 -16.45 -10.29
N GLN A 122 13.50 -16.53 -9.16
CA GLN A 122 14.85 -15.96 -9.07
C GLN A 122 15.86 -16.88 -9.73
N ARG A 123 16.72 -16.32 -10.58
CA ARG A 123 17.86 -17.01 -11.17
C ARG A 123 19.09 -16.73 -10.30
N PRO A 124 19.74 -17.75 -9.68
CA PRO A 124 20.83 -17.52 -8.73
C PRO A 124 22.02 -16.73 -9.29
N ARG A 125 22.21 -16.79 -10.60
CA ARG A 125 23.34 -16.15 -11.32
C ARG A 125 22.93 -14.93 -12.15
N ALA A 126 21.67 -14.44 -12.05
CA ALA A 126 21.27 -13.23 -12.76
C ALA A 126 22.08 -12.02 -12.26
N ASP A 127 22.53 -11.19 -13.19
CA ASP A 127 23.12 -9.90 -12.85
C ASP A 127 22.01 -8.87 -12.50
N ILE A 128 22.41 -7.72 -11.96
CA ILE A 128 21.49 -6.68 -11.52
C ILE A 128 20.64 -6.16 -12.70
N ALA A 129 21.27 -5.94 -13.85
CA ALA A 129 20.58 -5.43 -15.03
C ALA A 129 19.49 -6.42 -15.55
N GLN A 130 19.77 -7.72 -15.49
CA GLN A 130 18.78 -8.75 -15.83
C GLN A 130 17.60 -8.77 -14.85
N MET A 131 17.89 -8.60 -13.56
CA MET A 131 16.86 -8.53 -12.51
C MET A 131 15.99 -7.30 -12.65
N GLU A 132 16.59 -6.14 -12.89
CA GLU A 132 15.92 -4.88 -13.18
C GLU A 132 14.99 -5.03 -14.39
N GLN A 133 15.51 -5.51 -15.52
CA GLN A 133 14.73 -5.67 -16.73
C GLN A 133 13.54 -6.64 -16.53
N ALA A 134 13.74 -7.72 -15.79
CA ALA A 134 12.67 -8.66 -15.47
C ALA A 134 11.59 -8.01 -14.60
N ALA A 135 11.99 -7.29 -13.55
CA ALA A 135 11.07 -6.57 -12.66
C ALA A 135 10.25 -5.53 -13.43
N MET A 136 10.90 -4.71 -14.27
CA MET A 136 10.23 -3.69 -15.08
C MET A 136 9.20 -4.31 -16.04
N ARG A 137 9.55 -5.37 -16.74
CA ARG A 137 8.62 -6.07 -17.65
C ARG A 137 7.39 -6.61 -16.93
N ILE A 138 7.58 -7.21 -15.76
CA ILE A 138 6.45 -7.77 -15.00
C ILE A 138 5.57 -6.65 -14.46
N MET A 139 6.15 -5.59 -13.87
CA MET A 139 5.40 -4.43 -13.39
C MET A 139 4.59 -3.77 -14.51
N GLU A 140 5.18 -3.63 -15.69
CA GLU A 140 4.47 -3.11 -16.86
C GLU A 140 3.32 -4.03 -17.29
N ALA A 141 3.56 -5.34 -17.35
CA ALA A 141 2.55 -6.33 -17.74
C ALA A 141 1.33 -6.35 -16.80
N ILE A 142 1.54 -6.17 -15.50
CA ILE A 142 0.47 -6.09 -14.50
C ILE A 142 -0.01 -4.64 -14.23
N GLY A 143 0.50 -3.67 -14.98
CA GLY A 143 0.04 -2.28 -14.97
C GLY A 143 0.33 -1.53 -13.66
N VAL A 144 1.50 -1.76 -13.05
CA VAL A 144 1.95 -0.98 -11.89
C VAL A 144 2.15 0.48 -12.29
N GLN A 145 1.56 1.37 -11.52
CA GLN A 145 1.67 2.83 -11.70
C GLN A 145 2.49 3.46 -10.57
N VAL A 146 2.33 2.95 -9.34
CA VAL A 146 3.07 3.43 -8.17
C VAL A 146 3.71 2.25 -7.45
N LEU A 147 5.03 2.33 -7.24
CA LEU A 147 5.77 1.45 -6.35
C LEU A 147 5.96 2.18 -5.01
N VAL A 148 5.45 1.58 -3.95
CA VAL A 148 5.61 2.06 -2.57
C VAL A 148 6.70 1.24 -1.89
N ILE A 149 7.68 1.94 -1.30
CA ILE A 149 8.79 1.31 -0.57
C ILE A 149 8.73 1.82 0.87
N ASP A 150 8.57 0.91 1.83
CA ASP A 150 8.55 1.21 3.26
C ASP A 150 9.90 0.82 3.89
N GLU A 151 10.29 1.51 4.95
CA GLU A 151 11.54 1.25 5.71
C GLU A 151 12.85 1.40 4.90
N VAL A 152 12.94 2.48 4.14
CA VAL A 152 14.17 2.85 3.41
C VAL A 152 15.17 3.56 4.34
#